data_adbe23d91e0e44b9eb4ccb126d1c08a2
#
_entry.id   adbe23d91e0e44b9eb4ccb126d1c08a2
#
_cell.length_a   1.000
_cell.length_b   1.000
_cell.length_c   1.000
_cell.angle_alpha   90.00
_cell.angle_beta   90.00
_cell.angle_gamma   90.00
#
_symmetry.space_group_name_H-M   'P 1'
#
loop_
_entity.id
_entity.type
_entity.pdbx_description
1 polymer ?
#
loop_
_entity_poly.entity_id
_entity_poly.type
_entity_poly.pdbx_seq_one_letter_code
_entity_poly.pdbx_strand_id
1 'polypeptide(L)'
;MNLLYNTFFREYHRITSRRLYLGVCIILPLFCLFFMATIFGNGQMENIPIGIVDQDNTATSRNISRRISATPTFSVTEHFTDEASARQALQRKEIYGYLSIPPRFEQKAVSGTDASLTYYYHYALLSVGSELMAAFETTLAPVALSPIIVQAEALGVGQEQMQTFLLPVEASTHPLYNPDMDYSIYLSQPFFFVLFQILILLVTVYAIGSEFKFGTTRDWLRAAIPAGKDPDNPQNADILTAVAGKLLPYTLIFSIIGILANYVLFGPLHIPFHGSLWLMNVVTILFIMATQALAVLIFSIFPKIAYIISVVSMVGSLGATLSGVTFPVTAMYAPVHAASYLFPVRHFTEAAQAMIYFNAGFAYFWQSVAILLIFLLLAILILPLLKWWIKRTVESEETLHVSEEDNVIRREWKAISTNPAILLVLAGGIFLYGLLYNYMYAPNLVRKVPVAVADLSHSALSREYVRWLDAAPQTSVYAQTSNILEAREWMKKGEVAGILYIPADFETRVARGETSVFTLYASTDAFLNFKGLQEASSRVMLAVNDAHRPAGAVFLPPQGLLAVASSAPVSVSGTA
;
A
#
# COMPACT_ATOMS: atom_id res chain seq x y z
N MET A 1 -23.85 28.62 24.09
CA MET A 1 -24.30 27.22 23.91
C MET A 1 -25.50 27.11 22.97
N ASN A 2 -26.48 27.99 23.08
CA ASN A 2 -27.71 27.96 22.24
C ASN A 2 -27.45 28.14 20.72
N LEU A 3 -26.46 28.93 20.30
CA LEU A 3 -26.20 29.21 18.89
C LEU A 3 -25.63 28.01 18.13
N LEU A 4 -24.66 27.32 18.72
CA LEU A 4 -24.10 26.09 18.17
C LEU A 4 -25.19 25.01 18.09
N TYR A 5 -26.06 24.92 19.09
CA TYR A 5 -27.21 24.03 19.14
C TYR A 5 -28.20 24.30 18.00
N ASN A 6 -28.55 25.57 17.76
CA ASN A 6 -29.47 25.94 16.68
C ASN A 6 -28.92 25.55 15.30
N THR A 7 -27.62 25.80 15.06
CA THR A 7 -26.98 25.47 13.79
C THR A 7 -26.88 23.95 13.61
N PHE A 8 -26.58 23.22 14.69
CA PHE A 8 -26.57 21.77 14.71
C PHE A 8 -27.91 21.16 14.34
N PHE A 9 -29.01 21.59 15.02
CA PHE A 9 -30.34 21.02 14.76
C PHE A 9 -30.89 21.38 13.38
N ARG A 10 -30.57 22.57 12.87
CA ARG A 10 -30.89 22.95 11.49
C ARG A 10 -30.27 21.97 10.50
N GLU A 11 -29.02 21.64 10.68
CA GLU A 11 -28.30 20.73 9.79
C GLU A 11 -28.72 19.26 10.01
N TYR A 12 -28.91 18.84 11.25
CA TYR A 12 -29.47 17.53 11.56
C TYR A 12 -30.81 17.28 10.87
N HIS A 13 -31.72 18.25 10.96
CA HIS A 13 -33.03 18.17 10.29
C HIS A 13 -32.89 18.11 8.76
N ARG A 14 -31.92 18.81 8.20
CA ARG A 14 -31.58 18.76 6.78
C ARG A 14 -31.06 17.39 6.33
N ILE A 15 -30.21 16.75 7.13
CA ILE A 15 -29.68 15.40 6.88
C ILE A 15 -30.83 14.39 6.91
N THR A 16 -31.68 14.44 7.92
CA THR A 16 -32.75 13.47 8.13
C THR A 16 -33.92 13.63 7.15
N SER A 17 -34.17 14.85 6.67
CA SER A 17 -35.29 15.14 5.75
C SER A 17 -35.00 14.80 4.29
N ARG A 18 -33.72 14.64 3.90
CA ARG A 18 -33.32 14.42 2.50
C ARG A 18 -32.68 13.06 2.33
N ARG A 19 -33.32 12.17 1.56
CA ARG A 19 -32.84 10.79 1.29
C ARG A 19 -31.42 10.75 0.71
N LEU A 20 -31.03 11.76 -0.09
CA LEU A 20 -29.69 11.84 -0.65
C LEU A 20 -28.60 11.95 0.42
N TYR A 21 -28.84 12.79 1.46
CA TYR A 21 -27.87 12.93 2.56
C TYR A 21 -27.73 11.63 3.38
N LEU A 22 -28.85 10.95 3.67
CA LEU A 22 -28.83 9.65 4.34
C LEU A 22 -28.04 8.62 3.50
N GLY A 23 -28.29 8.61 2.19
CA GLY A 23 -27.57 7.72 1.26
C GLY A 23 -26.07 7.94 1.28
N VAL A 24 -25.63 9.19 1.12
CA VAL A 24 -24.19 9.51 1.00
C VAL A 24 -23.46 9.52 2.35
N CYS A 25 -24.13 9.95 3.44
CA CYS A 25 -23.50 10.04 4.76
C CYS A 25 -23.46 8.71 5.53
N ILE A 26 -24.41 7.80 5.26
CA ILE A 26 -24.57 6.56 6.04
C ILE A 26 -24.44 5.34 5.14
N ILE A 27 -25.30 5.21 4.10
CA ILE A 27 -25.37 3.99 3.29
C ILE A 27 -24.07 3.77 2.52
N LEU A 28 -23.56 4.81 1.88
CA LEU A 28 -22.35 4.69 1.05
C LEU A 28 -21.09 4.34 1.85
N PRO A 29 -20.77 4.97 3.01
CA PRO A 29 -19.64 4.54 3.82
C PRO A 29 -19.79 3.12 4.37
N LEU A 30 -21.00 2.71 4.79
CA LEU A 30 -21.25 1.33 5.24
C LEU A 30 -21.13 0.33 4.08
N PHE A 31 -21.59 0.70 2.90
CA PHE A 31 -21.35 -0.10 1.68
C PHE A 31 -19.86 -0.24 1.38
N CYS A 32 -19.09 0.85 1.47
CA CYS A 32 -17.64 0.79 1.29
C CYS A 32 -16.97 -0.13 2.33
N LEU A 33 -17.41 -0.09 3.59
CA LEU A 33 -16.90 -0.98 4.63
C LEU A 33 -17.21 -2.46 4.29
N PHE A 34 -18.45 -2.77 3.96
CA PHE A 34 -18.87 -4.11 3.57
C PHE A 34 -18.13 -4.58 2.32
N PHE A 35 -18.00 -3.72 1.30
CA PHE A 35 -17.30 -4.01 0.07
C PHE A 35 -15.81 -4.33 0.31
N MET A 36 -15.13 -3.54 1.15
CA MET A 36 -13.74 -3.81 1.52
C MET A 36 -13.59 -5.12 2.30
N ALA A 37 -14.51 -5.38 3.22
CA ALA A 37 -14.54 -6.63 3.99
C ALA A 37 -14.73 -7.86 3.12
N THR A 38 -15.52 -7.76 2.05
CA THR A 38 -15.82 -8.89 1.16
C THR A 38 -14.75 -9.10 0.08
N ILE A 39 -14.21 -8.01 -0.50
CA ILE A 39 -13.23 -8.12 -1.60
C ILE A 39 -11.89 -8.70 -1.13
N PHE A 40 -11.51 -8.42 0.11
CA PHE A 40 -10.29 -8.96 0.72
C PHE A 40 -10.55 -10.14 1.65
N GLY A 41 -11.79 -10.64 1.75
CA GLY A 41 -12.20 -11.64 2.74
C GLY A 41 -11.48 -12.99 2.64
N ASN A 42 -10.99 -13.37 1.45
CA ASN A 42 -10.21 -14.60 1.27
C ASN A 42 -8.70 -14.43 1.60
N GLY A 43 -8.26 -13.20 1.84
CA GLY A 43 -6.92 -12.87 2.29
C GLY A 43 -5.77 -13.25 1.35
N GLN A 44 -5.67 -14.49 0.98
CA GLN A 44 -4.65 -15.02 0.06
C GLN A 44 -5.21 -15.22 -1.35
N MET A 45 -4.36 -15.10 -2.35
CA MET A 45 -4.72 -15.42 -3.72
C MET A 45 -4.58 -16.92 -3.94
N GLU A 46 -5.70 -17.61 -4.02
CA GLU A 46 -5.77 -19.04 -4.31
C GLU A 46 -6.35 -19.28 -5.70
N ASN A 47 -6.11 -20.50 -6.21
CA ASN A 47 -6.67 -20.99 -7.47
C ASN A 47 -6.36 -20.08 -8.68
N ILE A 48 -5.14 -19.55 -8.77
CA ILE A 48 -4.71 -18.78 -9.94
C ILE A 48 -4.58 -19.71 -11.14
N PRO A 49 -5.27 -19.45 -12.27
CA PRO A 49 -5.22 -20.30 -13.46
C PRO A 49 -3.83 -20.34 -14.06
N ILE A 50 -3.26 -21.54 -14.15
CA ILE A 50 -1.95 -21.79 -14.78
C ILE A 50 -2.04 -22.96 -15.76
N GLY A 51 -1.07 -23.03 -16.69
CA GLY A 51 -0.89 -24.14 -17.61
C GLY A 51 0.36 -24.98 -17.30
N ILE A 52 0.38 -26.19 -17.79
CA ILE A 52 1.58 -27.05 -17.78
C ILE A 52 1.87 -27.49 -19.21
N VAL A 53 3.12 -27.30 -19.66
CA VAL A 53 3.64 -27.83 -20.91
C VAL A 53 4.60 -28.95 -20.56
N ASP A 54 4.15 -30.20 -20.63
CA ASP A 54 4.98 -31.37 -20.35
C ASP A 54 5.38 -32.06 -21.66
N GLN A 55 6.64 -31.84 -22.07
CA GLN A 55 7.22 -32.49 -23.26
C GLN A 55 8.06 -33.72 -22.92
N ASP A 56 8.27 -34.00 -21.63
CA ASP A 56 9.05 -35.14 -21.17
C ASP A 56 8.21 -36.41 -20.98
N ASN A 57 6.98 -36.26 -20.50
CA ASN A 57 5.99 -37.35 -20.28
C ASN A 57 6.52 -38.53 -19.42
N THR A 58 7.45 -38.25 -18.49
CA THR A 58 8.07 -39.25 -17.62
C THR A 58 7.36 -39.39 -16.26
N ALA A 59 7.87 -40.27 -15.40
CA ALA A 59 7.40 -40.38 -14.01
C ALA A 59 7.74 -39.12 -13.21
N THR A 60 8.91 -38.53 -13.47
CA THR A 60 9.39 -37.32 -12.81
C THR A 60 8.54 -36.10 -13.21
N SER A 61 8.26 -35.92 -14.51
CA SER A 61 7.43 -34.78 -14.96
C SER A 61 6.01 -34.85 -14.40
N ARG A 62 5.41 -36.05 -14.34
CA ARG A 62 4.11 -36.27 -13.71
C ARG A 62 4.09 -35.99 -12.19
N ASN A 63 5.22 -36.27 -11.50
CA ASN A 63 5.34 -35.94 -10.08
C ASN A 63 5.40 -34.41 -9.87
N ILE A 64 6.17 -33.71 -10.71
CA ILE A 64 6.22 -32.25 -10.70
C ILE A 64 4.83 -31.66 -10.94
N SER A 65 4.12 -32.12 -11.97
CA SER A 65 2.77 -31.67 -12.29
C SER A 65 1.79 -31.88 -11.13
N ARG A 66 1.88 -33.02 -10.43
CA ARG A 66 1.06 -33.30 -9.24
C ARG A 66 1.40 -32.37 -8.07
N ARG A 67 2.67 -32.05 -7.84
CA ARG A 67 3.07 -31.10 -6.78
C ARG A 67 2.52 -29.72 -7.06
N ILE A 68 2.63 -29.25 -8.31
CA ILE A 68 2.04 -27.97 -8.75
C ILE A 68 0.52 -27.96 -8.54
N SER A 69 -0.17 -29.03 -8.96
CA SER A 69 -1.62 -29.15 -8.80
C SER A 69 -2.09 -29.27 -7.33
N ALA A 70 -1.20 -29.69 -6.44
CA ALA A 70 -1.49 -29.79 -4.99
C ALA A 70 -1.24 -28.49 -4.22
N THR A 71 -0.61 -27.48 -4.86
CA THR A 71 -0.34 -26.19 -4.23
C THR A 71 -1.57 -25.29 -4.32
N PRO A 72 -2.14 -24.79 -3.20
CA PRO A 72 -3.40 -24.04 -3.20
C PRO A 72 -3.41 -22.78 -4.07
N THR A 73 -2.25 -22.16 -4.26
CA THR A 73 -2.10 -20.97 -5.10
C THR A 73 -2.40 -21.25 -6.58
N PHE A 74 -2.18 -22.50 -7.04
CA PHE A 74 -2.33 -22.87 -8.43
C PHE A 74 -3.65 -23.58 -8.73
N SER A 75 -4.27 -23.22 -9.85
CA SER A 75 -5.31 -24.00 -10.51
C SER A 75 -4.80 -24.40 -11.89
N VAL A 76 -4.39 -25.65 -12.06
CA VAL A 76 -3.97 -26.17 -13.37
C VAL A 76 -5.22 -26.35 -14.23
N THR A 77 -5.46 -25.41 -15.14
CA THR A 77 -6.66 -25.39 -15.99
C THR A 77 -6.45 -26.19 -17.27
N GLU A 78 -5.21 -26.25 -17.78
CA GLU A 78 -4.94 -26.88 -19.06
C GLU A 78 -3.52 -27.46 -19.14
N HIS A 79 -3.39 -28.61 -19.81
CA HIS A 79 -2.13 -29.22 -20.20
C HIS A 79 -1.89 -28.96 -21.68
N PHE A 80 -0.85 -28.19 -22.00
CA PHE A 80 -0.50 -27.83 -23.36
C PHE A 80 0.53 -28.80 -23.93
N THR A 81 0.44 -29.06 -25.23
CA THR A 81 1.42 -29.90 -25.95
C THR A 81 2.68 -29.15 -26.35
N ASP A 82 2.59 -27.83 -26.48
CA ASP A 82 3.69 -26.97 -26.90
C ASP A 82 3.63 -25.59 -26.22
N GLU A 83 4.78 -24.91 -26.18
CA GLU A 83 4.89 -23.58 -25.55
C GLU A 83 4.16 -22.48 -26.33
N ALA A 84 3.93 -22.65 -27.63
CA ALA A 84 3.27 -21.62 -28.44
C ALA A 84 1.80 -21.49 -28.05
N SER A 85 1.11 -22.63 -27.84
CA SER A 85 -0.28 -22.64 -27.37
C SER A 85 -0.40 -22.09 -25.94
N ALA A 86 0.50 -22.47 -25.03
CA ALA A 86 0.51 -21.94 -23.67
C ALA A 86 0.77 -20.42 -23.66
N ARG A 87 1.68 -19.92 -24.51
CA ARG A 87 1.93 -18.48 -24.67
C ARG A 87 0.72 -17.74 -25.22
N GLN A 88 -0.03 -18.33 -26.17
CA GLN A 88 -1.28 -17.74 -26.66
C GLN A 88 -2.35 -17.66 -25.57
N ALA A 89 -2.52 -18.73 -24.77
CA ALA A 89 -3.43 -18.72 -23.62
C ALA A 89 -3.04 -17.65 -22.58
N LEU A 90 -1.73 -17.47 -22.32
CA LEU A 90 -1.22 -16.40 -21.45
C LEU A 90 -1.54 -15.00 -22.01
N GLN A 91 -1.37 -14.80 -23.34
CA GLN A 91 -1.70 -13.53 -24.01
C GLN A 91 -3.20 -13.22 -23.98
N ARG A 92 -4.05 -14.26 -24.10
CA ARG A 92 -5.51 -14.14 -23.98
C ARG A 92 -6.01 -14.00 -22.55
N LYS A 93 -5.09 -14.08 -21.55
CA LYS A 93 -5.41 -14.07 -20.11
C LYS A 93 -6.31 -15.23 -19.67
N GLU A 94 -6.29 -16.33 -20.38
CA GLU A 94 -6.94 -17.58 -20.00
C GLU A 94 -6.17 -18.25 -18.86
N ILE A 95 -4.85 -18.09 -18.86
CA ILE A 95 -3.92 -18.45 -17.78
C ILE A 95 -3.05 -17.24 -17.40
N TYR A 96 -2.54 -17.23 -16.16
CA TYR A 96 -1.63 -16.18 -15.66
C TYR A 96 -0.17 -16.63 -15.58
N GLY A 97 0.08 -17.91 -15.79
CA GLY A 97 1.43 -18.48 -15.88
C GLY A 97 1.39 -19.89 -16.43
N TYR A 98 2.56 -20.41 -16.81
CA TYR A 98 2.71 -21.82 -17.16
C TYR A 98 4.11 -22.33 -16.81
N LEU A 99 4.17 -23.62 -16.46
CA LEU A 99 5.42 -24.36 -16.27
C LEU A 99 5.76 -25.11 -17.56
N SER A 100 7.00 -24.96 -18.06
CA SER A 100 7.54 -25.73 -19.20
C SER A 100 8.55 -26.77 -18.69
N ILE A 101 8.26 -28.04 -18.99
CA ILE A 101 9.13 -29.18 -18.73
C ILE A 101 9.68 -29.64 -20.09
N PRO A 102 10.97 -29.42 -20.38
CA PRO A 102 11.54 -29.72 -21.69
C PRO A 102 11.67 -31.22 -21.94
N PRO A 103 11.81 -31.67 -23.21
CA PRO A 103 11.98 -33.06 -23.53
C PRO A 103 13.29 -33.61 -22.95
N ARG A 104 13.28 -34.87 -22.53
CA ARG A 104 14.41 -35.59 -21.89
C ARG A 104 14.84 -34.97 -20.56
N PHE A 105 13.93 -34.30 -19.85
CA PHE A 105 14.20 -33.67 -18.56
C PHE A 105 14.68 -34.70 -17.53
N GLU A 106 13.97 -35.82 -17.35
CA GLU A 106 14.34 -36.89 -16.41
C GLU A 106 15.71 -37.48 -16.74
N GLN A 107 15.98 -37.77 -18.02
CA GLN A 107 17.26 -38.33 -18.47
C GLN A 107 18.41 -37.38 -18.15
N LYS A 108 18.25 -36.07 -18.41
CA LYS A 108 19.25 -35.05 -18.08
C LYS A 108 19.45 -34.89 -16.57
N ALA A 109 18.37 -34.90 -15.81
CA ALA A 109 18.43 -34.80 -14.35
C ALA A 109 19.16 -35.97 -13.72
N VAL A 110 18.91 -37.21 -14.18
CA VAL A 110 19.59 -38.41 -13.70
C VAL A 110 21.06 -38.48 -14.15
N SER A 111 21.38 -38.02 -15.35
CA SER A 111 22.76 -38.02 -15.87
C SER A 111 23.63 -36.88 -15.31
N GLY A 112 23.08 -35.99 -14.49
CA GLY A 112 23.79 -34.82 -13.96
C GLY A 112 24.15 -33.78 -15.02
N THR A 113 23.48 -33.83 -16.19
CA THR A 113 23.63 -32.80 -17.22
C THR A 113 22.58 -31.70 -17.02
N ASP A 114 22.74 -30.58 -17.73
CA ASP A 114 21.90 -29.38 -17.58
C ASP A 114 20.41 -29.69 -17.83
N ALA A 115 19.68 -29.90 -16.74
CA ALA A 115 18.23 -30.07 -16.72
C ALA A 115 17.62 -28.80 -16.15
N SER A 116 16.86 -28.07 -16.97
CA SER A 116 16.22 -26.80 -16.53
C SER A 116 14.72 -26.89 -16.62
N LEU A 117 14.04 -26.46 -15.56
CA LEU A 117 12.61 -26.16 -15.55
C LEU A 117 12.43 -24.66 -15.77
N THR A 118 11.54 -24.28 -16.67
CA THR A 118 11.27 -22.88 -16.94
C THR A 118 9.81 -22.58 -16.63
N TYR A 119 9.57 -21.55 -15.82
CA TYR A 119 8.22 -21.05 -15.60
C TYR A 119 8.06 -19.64 -16.15
N TYR A 120 6.91 -19.38 -16.74
CA TYR A 120 6.52 -18.12 -17.32
C TYR A 120 5.30 -17.59 -16.58
N TYR A 121 5.26 -16.29 -16.31
CA TYR A 121 4.15 -15.68 -15.59
C TYR A 121 3.86 -14.26 -16.05
N HIS A 122 2.61 -13.84 -15.89
CA HIS A 122 2.13 -12.55 -16.32
C HIS A 122 2.40 -11.49 -15.23
N TYR A 123 3.42 -10.65 -15.42
CA TYR A 123 3.84 -9.66 -14.43
C TYR A 123 3.15 -8.29 -14.57
N ALA A 124 2.27 -8.09 -15.57
CA ALA A 124 1.52 -6.83 -15.70
C ALA A 124 0.53 -6.59 -14.52
N LEU A 125 0.12 -7.67 -13.86
CA LEU A 125 -0.59 -7.64 -12.58
C LEU A 125 0.43 -7.98 -11.49
N LEU A 126 1.02 -6.95 -10.87
CA LEU A 126 2.13 -7.09 -9.91
C LEU A 126 1.84 -8.10 -8.79
N SER A 127 0.62 -8.05 -8.21
CA SER A 127 0.22 -8.94 -7.13
C SER A 127 0.15 -10.41 -7.58
N VAL A 128 -0.54 -10.69 -8.70
CA VAL A 128 -0.65 -12.05 -9.26
C VAL A 128 0.72 -12.58 -9.69
N GLY A 129 1.52 -11.75 -10.37
CA GLY A 129 2.84 -12.13 -10.84
C GLY A 129 3.81 -12.44 -9.71
N SER A 130 3.82 -11.64 -8.64
CA SER A 130 4.67 -11.87 -7.47
C SER A 130 4.25 -13.11 -6.68
N GLU A 131 2.96 -13.39 -6.60
CA GLU A 131 2.43 -14.58 -5.93
C GLU A 131 2.79 -15.86 -6.71
N LEU A 132 2.57 -15.85 -8.03
CA LEU A 132 2.96 -16.97 -8.91
C LEU A 132 4.47 -17.23 -8.85
N MET A 133 5.30 -16.19 -8.89
CA MET A 133 6.75 -16.32 -8.77
C MET A 133 7.14 -17.01 -7.45
N ALA A 134 6.62 -16.51 -6.33
CA ALA A 134 6.89 -17.08 -5.02
C ALA A 134 6.41 -18.54 -4.89
N ALA A 135 5.21 -18.83 -5.41
CA ALA A 135 4.64 -20.17 -5.39
C ALA A 135 5.43 -21.15 -6.27
N PHE A 136 5.87 -20.74 -7.48
CA PHE A 136 6.75 -21.56 -8.32
C PHE A 136 8.11 -21.82 -7.65
N GLU A 137 8.75 -20.78 -7.11
CA GLU A 137 10.03 -20.91 -6.42
C GLU A 137 9.93 -21.89 -5.24
N THR A 138 8.95 -21.74 -4.38
CA THR A 138 8.78 -22.61 -3.20
C THR A 138 8.42 -24.05 -3.57
N THR A 139 7.61 -24.25 -4.61
CA THR A 139 7.18 -25.58 -5.04
C THR A 139 8.27 -26.32 -5.83
N LEU A 140 9.05 -25.60 -6.64
CA LEU A 140 10.07 -26.20 -7.49
C LEU A 140 11.44 -26.31 -6.82
N ALA A 141 11.76 -25.54 -5.78
CA ALA A 141 13.04 -25.60 -5.09
C ALA A 141 13.40 -27.02 -4.58
N PRO A 142 12.49 -27.78 -3.94
CA PRO A 142 12.79 -29.15 -3.52
C PRO A 142 13.03 -30.09 -4.70
N VAL A 143 12.38 -29.85 -5.84
CA VAL A 143 12.54 -30.63 -7.07
C VAL A 143 13.93 -30.39 -7.67
N ALA A 144 14.40 -29.15 -7.66
CA ALA A 144 15.71 -28.77 -8.15
C ALA A 144 16.86 -29.45 -7.37
N LEU A 145 16.68 -29.67 -6.07
CA LEU A 145 17.65 -30.30 -5.20
C LEU A 145 17.61 -31.84 -5.24
N SER A 146 16.48 -32.43 -5.65
CA SER A 146 16.25 -33.88 -5.60
C SER A 146 17.32 -34.74 -6.33
N PRO A 147 17.75 -34.41 -7.57
CA PRO A 147 18.78 -35.20 -8.26
C PRO A 147 20.14 -35.14 -7.57
N ILE A 148 20.48 -34.02 -6.98
CA ILE A 148 21.73 -33.80 -6.27
C ILE A 148 21.76 -34.63 -4.99
N ILE A 149 20.64 -34.67 -4.27
CA ILE A 149 20.48 -35.47 -3.05
C ILE A 149 20.63 -36.95 -3.38
N VAL A 150 19.98 -37.46 -4.44
CA VAL A 150 20.06 -38.86 -4.86
C VAL A 150 21.50 -39.26 -5.27
N GLN A 151 22.20 -38.38 -5.98
CA GLN A 151 23.63 -38.65 -6.35
C GLN A 151 24.52 -38.65 -5.11
N ALA A 152 24.30 -37.78 -4.16
CA ALA A 152 25.07 -37.70 -2.95
C ALA A 152 24.87 -38.92 -2.05
N GLU A 153 23.62 -39.37 -1.89
CA GLU A 153 23.30 -40.60 -1.17
C GLU A 153 23.98 -41.83 -1.81
N ALA A 154 24.03 -41.88 -3.16
CA ALA A 154 24.75 -42.92 -3.90
C ALA A 154 26.26 -42.90 -3.65
N LEU A 155 26.82 -41.73 -3.31
CA LEU A 155 28.23 -41.54 -2.94
C LEU A 155 28.51 -41.71 -1.44
N GLY A 156 27.46 -42.03 -0.64
CA GLY A 156 27.56 -42.19 0.80
C GLY A 156 27.61 -40.88 1.60
N VAL A 157 27.28 -39.74 0.95
CA VAL A 157 27.20 -38.43 1.60
C VAL A 157 25.81 -38.25 2.20
N GLY A 158 25.73 -38.05 3.51
CA GLY A 158 24.45 -37.81 4.18
C GLY A 158 23.76 -36.52 3.73
N GLN A 159 22.43 -36.51 3.77
CA GLN A 159 21.60 -35.39 3.34
C GLN A 159 21.98 -34.07 4.04
N GLU A 160 22.30 -34.14 5.32
CA GLU A 160 22.70 -33.00 6.13
C GLU A 160 24.06 -32.40 5.70
N GLN A 161 25.03 -33.27 5.37
CA GLN A 161 26.33 -32.85 4.83
C GLN A 161 26.20 -32.22 3.45
N MET A 162 25.28 -32.74 2.63
CA MET A 162 25.04 -32.19 1.30
C MET A 162 24.40 -30.79 1.37
N GLN A 163 23.44 -30.59 2.23
CA GLN A 163 22.80 -29.29 2.43
C GLN A 163 23.82 -28.23 2.84
N THR A 164 24.73 -28.58 3.71
CA THR A 164 25.85 -27.72 4.14
C THR A 164 26.82 -27.39 2.99
N PHE A 165 27.11 -28.37 2.13
CA PHE A 165 27.94 -28.11 0.96
C PHE A 165 27.30 -27.17 -0.07
N LEU A 166 25.99 -27.26 -0.24
CA LEU A 166 25.28 -26.43 -1.21
C LEU A 166 25.01 -25.03 -0.70
N LEU A 167 24.67 -24.92 0.59
CA LEU A 167 24.27 -23.67 1.24
C LEU A 167 24.97 -23.55 2.61
N PRO A 168 26.27 -23.21 2.65
CA PRO A 168 26.97 -22.97 3.91
C PRO A 168 26.39 -21.79 4.71
N VAL A 169 25.78 -20.85 4.00
CA VAL A 169 25.04 -19.74 4.60
C VAL A 169 23.60 -19.78 4.12
N GLU A 170 22.64 -19.76 5.03
CA GLU A 170 21.21 -19.75 4.75
C GLU A 170 20.57 -18.47 5.27
N ALA A 171 19.68 -17.89 4.47
CA ALA A 171 18.87 -16.73 4.85
C ALA A 171 17.48 -17.19 5.28
N SER A 172 17.18 -17.05 6.55
CA SER A 172 15.85 -17.26 7.08
C SER A 172 15.11 -15.91 7.12
N THR A 173 14.03 -15.76 6.35
CA THR A 173 13.23 -14.54 6.32
C THR A 173 11.95 -14.73 7.13
N HIS A 174 11.77 -13.90 8.15
CA HIS A 174 10.59 -13.90 8.98
C HIS A 174 9.77 -12.63 8.74
N PRO A 175 8.65 -12.73 7.97
CA PRO A 175 7.71 -11.63 7.85
C PRO A 175 7.05 -11.38 9.22
N LEU A 176 7.19 -10.16 9.73
CA LEU A 176 6.59 -9.76 10.99
C LEU A 176 5.16 -9.28 10.76
N TYR A 177 4.27 -9.62 11.69
CA TYR A 177 2.87 -9.13 11.79
C TYR A 177 1.87 -9.68 10.76
N ASN A 178 2.31 -10.13 9.60
CA ASN A 178 1.48 -10.76 8.57
C ASN A 178 2.29 -11.88 7.89
N PRO A 179 2.54 -13.00 8.58
CA PRO A 179 3.42 -14.07 8.10
C PRO A 179 2.90 -14.72 6.82
N ASP A 180 1.59 -14.80 6.67
CA ASP A 180 0.93 -15.43 5.54
C ASP A 180 0.75 -14.49 4.34
N MET A 181 1.26 -13.24 4.43
CA MET A 181 1.14 -12.19 3.41
C MET A 181 -0.31 -11.92 2.99
N ASP A 182 -1.23 -12.03 3.94
CA ASP A 182 -2.67 -11.86 3.76
C ASP A 182 -3.01 -10.41 3.36
N TYR A 183 -3.64 -10.26 2.20
CA TYR A 183 -4.05 -8.97 1.66
C TYR A 183 -5.15 -8.31 2.49
N SER A 184 -5.99 -9.09 3.20
CA SER A 184 -7.02 -8.53 4.07
C SER A 184 -6.42 -7.73 5.22
N ILE A 185 -5.33 -8.23 5.81
CA ILE A 185 -4.58 -7.57 6.88
C ILE A 185 -3.91 -6.29 6.38
N TYR A 186 -3.31 -6.36 5.19
CA TYR A 186 -2.53 -5.26 4.63
C TYR A 186 -3.37 -4.12 4.06
N LEU A 187 -4.47 -4.43 3.35
CA LEU A 187 -5.21 -3.46 2.56
C LEU A 187 -6.56 -3.03 3.15
N SER A 188 -7.28 -3.90 3.87
CA SER A 188 -8.67 -3.62 4.25
C SER A 188 -8.81 -2.34 5.07
N GLN A 189 -8.01 -2.17 6.12
CA GLN A 189 -8.06 -1.00 6.98
C GLN A 189 -7.65 0.27 6.26
N PRO A 190 -6.44 0.37 5.62
CA PRO A 190 -6.02 1.62 5.01
C PRO A 190 -6.91 2.03 3.82
N PHE A 191 -7.32 1.08 2.97
CA PHE A 191 -8.16 1.39 1.82
C PHE A 191 -9.55 1.89 2.22
N PHE A 192 -10.14 1.31 3.27
CA PHE A 192 -11.40 1.83 3.79
C PHE A 192 -11.26 3.31 4.18
N PHE A 193 -10.24 3.67 4.95
CA PHE A 193 -10.06 5.05 5.42
C PHE A 193 -9.66 6.03 4.30
N VAL A 194 -8.98 5.54 3.26
CA VAL A 194 -8.73 6.31 2.03
C VAL A 194 -10.04 6.67 1.32
N LEU A 195 -10.93 5.69 1.09
CA LEU A 195 -12.24 5.94 0.49
C LEU A 195 -13.10 6.82 1.41
N PHE A 196 -13.04 6.57 2.70
CA PHE A 196 -13.78 7.34 3.70
C PHE A 196 -13.35 8.81 3.72
N GLN A 197 -12.05 9.11 3.57
CA GLN A 197 -11.55 10.48 3.39
C GLN A 197 -12.22 11.18 2.21
N ILE A 198 -12.32 10.52 1.06
CA ILE A 198 -12.95 11.10 -0.13
C ILE A 198 -14.41 11.46 0.16
N LEU A 199 -15.14 10.56 0.80
CA LEU A 199 -16.54 10.79 1.17
C LEU A 199 -16.69 11.96 2.17
N ILE A 200 -15.83 12.02 3.20
CA ILE A 200 -15.84 13.12 4.17
C ILE A 200 -15.57 14.46 3.47
N LEU A 201 -14.57 14.52 2.59
CA LEU A 201 -14.25 15.71 1.82
C LEU A 201 -15.45 16.17 0.98
N LEU A 202 -16.04 15.26 0.19
CA LEU A 202 -17.18 15.56 -0.69
C LEU A 202 -18.40 16.04 0.08
N VAL A 203 -18.76 15.34 1.15
CA VAL A 203 -19.92 15.71 1.98
C VAL A 203 -19.71 17.08 2.65
N THR A 204 -18.51 17.32 3.20
CA THR A 204 -18.19 18.58 3.88
C THR A 204 -18.27 19.76 2.93
N VAL A 205 -17.65 19.63 1.75
CA VAL A 205 -17.69 20.69 0.71
C VAL A 205 -19.12 20.91 0.20
N TYR A 206 -19.87 19.84 -0.01
CA TYR A 206 -21.27 19.95 -0.44
C TYR A 206 -22.15 20.58 0.64
N ALA A 207 -21.95 20.24 1.90
CA ALA A 207 -22.70 20.82 3.02
C ALA A 207 -22.53 22.34 3.10
N ILE A 208 -21.29 22.85 2.98
CA ILE A 208 -21.01 24.29 2.97
C ILE A 208 -21.45 24.93 1.65
N GLY A 209 -21.04 24.34 0.52
CA GLY A 209 -21.28 24.90 -0.80
C GLY A 209 -22.75 24.99 -1.19
N SER A 210 -23.58 24.11 -0.63
CA SER A 210 -25.02 24.16 -0.85
C SER A 210 -25.69 25.42 -0.28
N GLU A 211 -25.16 26.01 0.80
CA GLU A 211 -25.65 27.30 1.33
C GLU A 211 -25.41 28.43 0.32
N PHE A 212 -24.22 28.42 -0.30
CA PHE A 212 -23.86 29.37 -1.36
C PHE A 212 -24.69 29.18 -2.63
N LYS A 213 -24.90 27.91 -3.03
CA LYS A 213 -25.64 27.59 -4.26
C LYS A 213 -27.11 27.94 -4.19
N PHE A 214 -27.73 27.73 -3.03
CA PHE A 214 -29.18 27.90 -2.87
C PHE A 214 -29.57 29.24 -2.22
N GLY A 215 -28.61 30.17 -2.02
CA GLY A 215 -28.89 31.49 -1.42
C GLY A 215 -29.33 31.44 0.05
N THR A 216 -28.98 30.35 0.76
CA THR A 216 -29.38 30.16 2.16
C THR A 216 -28.30 30.55 3.16
N THR A 217 -27.27 31.26 2.70
CA THR A 217 -26.11 31.69 3.50
C THR A 217 -26.54 32.63 4.66
N ARG A 218 -27.47 33.57 4.39
CA ARG A 218 -28.03 34.45 5.43
C ARG A 218 -28.75 33.67 6.52
N ASP A 219 -29.57 32.69 6.16
CA ASP A 219 -30.33 31.88 7.14
C ASP A 219 -29.39 30.97 7.95
N TRP A 220 -28.32 30.46 7.31
CA TRP A 220 -27.27 29.74 8.02
C TRP A 220 -26.58 30.61 9.06
N LEU A 221 -26.18 31.84 8.70
CA LEU A 221 -25.57 32.79 9.64
C LEU A 221 -26.53 33.24 10.75
N ARG A 222 -27.78 33.49 10.44
CA ARG A 222 -28.81 33.86 11.47
C ARG A 222 -28.91 32.80 12.56
N ALA A 223 -28.80 31.52 12.22
CA ALA A 223 -28.81 30.46 13.21
C ALA A 223 -27.54 30.44 14.11
N ALA A 224 -26.43 31.01 13.64
CA ALA A 224 -25.16 31.03 14.33
C ALA A 224 -24.81 32.33 15.06
N ILE A 225 -25.59 33.40 14.84
CA ILE A 225 -25.34 34.74 15.38
C ILE A 225 -26.35 35.06 16.48
N PRO A 226 -25.96 35.79 17.56
CA PRO A 226 -26.88 36.23 18.60
C PRO A 226 -27.99 37.12 18.07
N ALA A 227 -29.20 37.02 18.67
CA ALA A 227 -30.30 37.90 18.36
C ALA A 227 -29.89 39.37 18.55
N GLY A 228 -30.10 40.21 17.52
CA GLY A 228 -29.71 41.62 17.51
C GLY A 228 -28.40 41.98 16.83
N LYS A 229 -27.57 40.99 16.44
CA LYS A 229 -26.42 41.21 15.55
C LYS A 229 -26.84 41.13 14.07
N ASP A 230 -26.21 41.94 13.24
CA ASP A 230 -26.41 41.93 11.79
C ASP A 230 -25.74 40.72 11.13
N PRO A 231 -26.52 39.86 10.45
CA PRO A 231 -25.97 38.71 9.72
C PRO A 231 -25.06 39.09 8.55
N ASP A 232 -25.19 40.30 8.03
CA ASP A 232 -24.42 40.76 6.87
C ASP A 232 -23.02 41.25 7.28
N ASN A 233 -22.76 41.41 8.60
CA ASN A 233 -21.43 41.72 9.12
C ASN A 233 -20.96 40.77 10.24
N PRO A 234 -20.79 39.44 9.97
CA PRO A 234 -20.38 38.50 10.98
C PRO A 234 -18.95 38.71 11.44
N GLN A 235 -18.66 38.38 12.70
CA GLN A 235 -17.30 38.30 13.22
C GLN A 235 -16.69 36.92 12.91
N ASN A 236 -15.36 36.77 13.02
CA ASN A 236 -14.71 35.47 12.80
C ASN A 236 -15.21 34.40 13.78
N ALA A 237 -15.54 34.77 15.01
CA ALA A 237 -16.13 33.87 16.00
C ALA A 237 -17.52 33.37 15.57
N ASP A 238 -18.33 34.23 14.95
CA ASP A 238 -19.64 33.88 14.43
C ASP A 238 -19.52 32.88 13.26
N ILE A 239 -18.54 33.10 12.37
CA ILE A 239 -18.21 32.17 11.26
C ILE A 239 -17.74 30.82 11.81
N LEU A 240 -16.85 30.84 12.82
CA LEU A 240 -16.41 29.61 13.48
C LEU A 240 -17.59 28.82 14.07
N THR A 241 -18.51 29.51 14.77
CA THR A 241 -19.72 28.90 15.33
C THR A 241 -20.63 28.34 14.23
N ALA A 242 -20.79 29.06 13.13
CA ALA A 242 -21.58 28.63 11.97
C ALA A 242 -20.98 27.36 11.32
N VAL A 243 -19.69 27.37 11.06
CA VAL A 243 -18.98 26.22 10.44
C VAL A 243 -18.96 25.02 11.40
N ALA A 244 -18.57 25.23 12.66
CA ALA A 244 -18.52 24.16 13.64
C ALA A 244 -19.90 23.53 13.88
N GLY A 245 -20.94 24.36 14.10
CA GLY A 245 -22.29 23.85 14.30
C GLY A 245 -22.87 23.14 13.09
N LYS A 246 -22.47 23.55 11.87
CA LYS A 246 -22.86 22.89 10.63
C LYS A 246 -22.16 21.54 10.43
N LEU A 247 -20.87 21.46 10.74
CA LEU A 247 -20.08 20.24 10.52
C LEU A 247 -20.25 19.20 11.64
N LEU A 248 -20.60 19.62 12.85
CA LEU A 248 -20.72 18.73 14.01
C LEU A 248 -21.64 17.52 13.79
N PRO A 249 -22.85 17.61 13.17
CA PRO A 249 -23.69 16.45 12.89
C PRO A 249 -22.96 15.42 11.99
N TYR A 250 -22.26 15.88 10.96
CA TYR A 250 -21.48 15.03 10.06
C TYR A 250 -20.29 14.41 10.78
N THR A 251 -19.58 15.18 11.62
CA THR A 251 -18.49 14.67 12.47
C THR A 251 -18.97 13.52 13.34
N LEU A 252 -20.14 13.66 13.98
CA LEU A 252 -20.71 12.61 14.82
C LEU A 252 -21.07 11.36 14.00
N ILE A 253 -21.75 11.51 12.86
CA ILE A 253 -22.12 10.39 11.99
C ILE A 253 -20.85 9.66 11.52
N PHE A 254 -19.87 10.38 10.99
CA PHE A 254 -18.63 9.78 10.50
C PHE A 254 -17.80 9.17 11.63
N SER A 255 -17.80 9.77 12.83
CA SER A 255 -17.12 9.19 13.99
C SER A 255 -17.74 7.85 14.40
N ILE A 256 -19.06 7.76 14.42
CA ILE A 256 -19.77 6.49 14.67
C ILE A 256 -19.40 5.44 13.62
N ILE A 257 -19.38 5.81 12.34
CA ILE A 257 -19.03 4.91 11.25
C ILE A 257 -17.54 4.51 11.34
N GLY A 258 -16.64 5.43 11.64
CA GLY A 258 -15.20 5.14 11.80
C GLY A 258 -14.93 4.21 12.99
N ILE A 259 -15.60 4.41 14.11
CA ILE A 259 -15.53 3.51 15.29
C ILE A 259 -16.10 2.13 14.95
N LEU A 260 -17.25 2.10 14.25
CA LEU A 260 -17.84 0.84 13.77
C LEU A 260 -16.91 0.11 12.81
N ALA A 261 -16.25 0.84 11.91
CA ALA A 261 -15.28 0.26 10.99
C ALA A 261 -14.10 -0.39 11.73
N ASN A 262 -13.52 0.31 12.71
CA ASN A 262 -12.46 -0.26 13.56
C ASN A 262 -12.95 -1.51 14.29
N TYR A 263 -14.17 -1.49 14.83
CA TYR A 263 -14.75 -2.65 15.50
C TYR A 263 -14.94 -3.83 14.54
N VAL A 264 -15.44 -3.60 13.32
CA VAL A 264 -15.66 -4.66 12.32
C VAL A 264 -14.35 -5.24 11.83
N LEU A 265 -13.36 -4.39 11.56
CA LEU A 265 -12.06 -4.81 11.03
C LEU A 265 -11.28 -5.65 12.06
N PHE A 266 -11.18 -5.16 13.29
CA PHE A 266 -10.37 -5.83 14.32
C PHE A 266 -11.12 -6.88 15.15
N GLY A 267 -12.46 -6.92 15.08
CA GLY A 267 -13.30 -7.93 15.73
C GLY A 267 -13.71 -9.04 14.76
N PRO A 268 -14.86 -8.94 14.06
CA PRO A 268 -15.37 -9.99 13.19
C PRO A 268 -14.44 -10.43 12.04
N LEU A 269 -13.65 -9.50 11.48
CA LEU A 269 -12.70 -9.82 10.40
C LEU A 269 -11.34 -10.31 10.93
N HIS A 270 -11.15 -10.36 12.25
CA HIS A 270 -9.96 -10.90 12.92
C HIS A 270 -8.62 -10.34 12.41
N ILE A 271 -8.61 -9.10 11.88
CA ILE A 271 -7.36 -8.44 11.52
C ILE A 271 -6.55 -8.25 12.81
N PRO A 272 -5.28 -8.74 12.85
CA PRO A 272 -4.45 -8.63 14.05
C PRO A 272 -4.29 -7.19 14.50
N PHE A 273 -4.57 -6.93 15.77
CA PHE A 273 -4.44 -5.61 16.36
C PHE A 273 -3.78 -5.72 17.73
N HIS A 274 -2.63 -5.08 17.89
CA HIS A 274 -1.82 -5.18 19.10
C HIS A 274 -1.88 -3.93 19.97
N GLY A 275 -2.41 -2.83 19.43
CA GLY A 275 -2.45 -1.53 20.08
C GLY A 275 -3.67 -1.30 20.99
N SER A 276 -3.94 -0.04 21.32
CA SER A 276 -5.12 0.39 22.09
C SER A 276 -6.26 0.82 21.17
N LEU A 277 -7.37 0.07 21.14
CA LEU A 277 -8.57 0.42 20.36
C LEU A 277 -9.14 1.80 20.75
N TRP A 278 -9.03 2.18 22.03
CA TRP A 278 -9.47 3.50 22.48
C TRP A 278 -8.65 4.60 21.78
N LEU A 279 -7.32 4.45 21.78
CA LEU A 279 -6.42 5.42 21.15
C LEU A 279 -6.63 5.46 19.63
N MET A 280 -6.84 4.30 18.98
CA MET A 280 -7.18 4.19 17.56
C MET A 280 -8.45 4.97 17.23
N ASN A 281 -9.50 4.85 18.06
CA ASN A 281 -10.75 5.58 17.85
C ASN A 281 -10.57 7.09 18.05
N VAL A 282 -9.77 7.53 19.01
CA VAL A 282 -9.44 8.95 19.18
C VAL A 282 -8.73 9.51 17.96
N VAL A 283 -7.73 8.80 17.43
CA VAL A 283 -6.99 9.19 16.22
C VAL A 283 -7.91 9.17 14.99
N THR A 284 -8.86 8.23 14.92
CA THR A 284 -9.89 8.17 13.86
C THR A 284 -10.79 9.40 13.89
N ILE A 285 -11.27 9.81 15.05
CA ILE A 285 -12.09 11.03 15.19
C ILE A 285 -11.28 12.28 14.79
N LEU A 286 -10.03 12.35 15.23
CA LEU A 286 -9.13 13.46 14.87
C LEU A 286 -8.88 13.51 13.35
N PHE A 287 -8.68 12.36 12.70
CA PHE A 287 -8.54 12.25 11.25
C PHE A 287 -9.79 12.75 10.51
N ILE A 288 -11.00 12.39 10.98
CA ILE A 288 -12.26 12.87 10.42
C ILE A 288 -12.33 14.40 10.50
N MET A 289 -12.01 14.96 11.66
CA MET A 289 -12.00 16.41 11.88
C MET A 289 -10.93 17.10 11.00
N ALA A 290 -9.74 16.54 10.91
CA ALA A 290 -8.66 17.05 10.05
C ALA A 290 -9.03 17.02 8.55
N THR A 291 -9.73 15.97 8.12
CA THR A 291 -10.24 15.85 6.74
C THR A 291 -11.33 16.90 6.46
N GLN A 292 -12.25 17.12 7.40
CA GLN A 292 -13.24 18.21 7.30
C GLN A 292 -12.55 19.58 7.28
N ALA A 293 -11.53 19.77 8.10
CA ALA A 293 -10.72 20.99 8.11
C ALA A 293 -10.03 21.24 6.76
N LEU A 294 -9.46 20.21 6.13
CA LEU A 294 -8.92 20.30 4.77
C LEU A 294 -10.01 20.68 3.75
N ALA A 295 -11.21 20.12 3.87
CA ALA A 295 -12.33 20.49 3.01
C ALA A 295 -12.72 21.98 3.16
N VAL A 296 -12.72 22.52 4.39
CA VAL A 296 -12.96 23.95 4.66
C VAL A 296 -11.87 24.82 4.06
N LEU A 297 -10.60 24.40 4.17
CA LEU A 297 -9.45 25.09 3.55
C LEU A 297 -9.62 25.19 2.04
N ILE A 298 -9.88 24.06 1.37
CA ILE A 298 -10.04 24.02 -0.09
C ILE A 298 -11.27 24.83 -0.52
N PHE A 299 -12.38 24.71 0.21
CA PHE A 299 -13.60 25.48 -0.06
C PHE A 299 -13.37 27.00 0.06
N SER A 300 -12.60 27.43 1.05
CA SER A 300 -12.27 28.84 1.24
C SER A 300 -11.46 29.43 0.09
N ILE A 301 -10.69 28.59 -0.63
CA ILE A 301 -9.93 29.01 -1.82
C ILE A 301 -10.84 28.99 -3.06
N PHE A 302 -11.71 27.99 -3.21
CA PHE A 302 -12.57 27.79 -4.39
C PHE A 302 -14.05 27.66 -3.99
N PRO A 303 -14.79 28.72 -3.68
CA PRO A 303 -16.12 28.66 -3.08
C PRO A 303 -17.27 28.37 -4.05
N LYS A 304 -16.99 27.85 -5.24
CA LYS A 304 -18.01 27.48 -6.22
C LYS A 304 -18.23 25.98 -6.25
N ILE A 305 -19.43 25.51 -5.87
CA ILE A 305 -19.76 24.09 -5.73
C ILE A 305 -19.52 23.28 -7.02
N ALA A 306 -19.73 23.88 -8.19
CA ALA A 306 -19.53 23.19 -9.47
C ALA A 306 -18.09 22.75 -9.69
N TYR A 307 -17.11 23.49 -9.17
CA TYR A 307 -15.69 23.22 -9.38
C TYR A 307 -15.05 22.51 -8.20
N ILE A 308 -15.49 22.88 -6.99
CA ILE A 308 -14.89 22.38 -5.75
C ILE A 308 -15.05 20.86 -5.60
N ILE A 309 -16.17 20.30 -6.06
CA ILE A 309 -16.40 18.85 -6.03
C ILE A 309 -15.31 18.12 -6.84
N SER A 310 -14.97 18.62 -8.01
CA SER A 310 -13.90 18.03 -8.84
C SER A 310 -12.52 18.21 -8.22
N VAL A 311 -12.23 19.40 -7.67
CA VAL A 311 -10.96 19.67 -6.97
C VAL A 311 -10.79 18.75 -5.77
N VAL A 312 -11.84 18.58 -4.97
CA VAL A 312 -11.82 17.74 -3.78
C VAL A 312 -11.71 16.25 -4.15
N SER A 313 -12.36 15.81 -5.21
CA SER A 313 -12.21 14.44 -5.73
C SER A 313 -10.76 14.16 -6.19
N MET A 314 -10.15 15.13 -6.88
CA MET A 314 -8.74 15.07 -7.28
C MET A 314 -7.82 15.03 -6.05
N VAL A 315 -8.03 15.90 -5.08
CA VAL A 315 -7.25 15.94 -3.83
C VAL A 315 -7.41 14.63 -3.04
N GLY A 316 -8.64 14.09 -2.97
CA GLY A 316 -8.90 12.82 -2.31
C GLY A 316 -8.19 11.63 -2.98
N SER A 317 -8.19 11.57 -4.32
CA SER A 317 -7.49 10.51 -5.06
C SER A 317 -5.95 10.64 -4.97
N LEU A 318 -5.41 11.86 -4.99
CA LEU A 318 -3.99 12.10 -4.72
C LEU A 318 -3.61 11.70 -3.29
N GLY A 319 -4.47 11.98 -2.32
CA GLY A 319 -4.30 11.54 -0.93
C GLY A 319 -4.21 10.02 -0.82
N ALA A 320 -5.01 9.28 -1.59
CA ALA A 320 -4.93 7.83 -1.67
C ALA A 320 -3.55 7.34 -2.12
N THR A 321 -3.05 7.92 -3.20
CA THR A 321 -1.75 7.56 -3.79
C THR A 321 -0.58 7.93 -2.87
N LEU A 322 -0.67 9.10 -2.19
CA LEU A 322 0.39 9.63 -1.33
C LEU A 322 0.24 9.20 0.14
N SER A 323 -0.71 8.33 0.45
CA SER A 323 -0.94 7.83 1.81
C SER A 323 0.19 6.94 2.35
N GLY A 324 1.01 6.36 1.47
CA GLY A 324 2.01 5.35 1.83
C GLY A 324 1.52 3.91 1.75
N VAL A 325 0.22 3.69 1.49
CA VAL A 325 -0.39 2.35 1.41
C VAL A 325 0.03 1.60 0.15
N THR A 326 -0.08 2.25 -1.02
CA THR A 326 0.21 1.62 -2.31
C THR A 326 1.70 1.65 -2.66
N PHE A 327 2.42 2.66 -2.19
CA PHE A 327 3.86 2.81 -2.38
C PHE A 327 4.51 3.36 -1.10
N PRO A 328 5.57 2.71 -0.57
CA PRO A 328 6.19 3.11 0.69
C PRO A 328 6.67 4.57 0.64
N VAL A 329 6.36 5.34 1.66
CA VAL A 329 6.76 6.76 1.74
C VAL A 329 8.27 6.93 1.76
N THR A 330 8.98 5.99 2.38
CA THR A 330 10.45 5.95 2.44
C THR A 330 11.10 5.79 1.07
N ALA A 331 10.38 5.21 0.10
CA ALA A 331 10.85 5.02 -1.26
C ALA A 331 10.45 6.15 -2.22
N MET A 332 9.64 7.12 -1.75
CA MET A 332 9.24 8.28 -2.56
C MET A 332 10.40 9.28 -2.73
N TYR A 333 10.46 9.92 -3.90
CA TYR A 333 11.37 11.05 -4.11
C TYR A 333 11.03 12.21 -3.16
N ALA A 334 12.04 12.97 -2.71
CA ALA A 334 11.90 14.03 -1.73
C ALA A 334 10.75 15.04 -2.00
N PRO A 335 10.51 15.54 -3.24
CA PRO A 335 9.36 16.41 -3.51
C PRO A 335 8.01 15.75 -3.32
N VAL A 336 7.87 14.47 -3.71
CA VAL A 336 6.64 13.68 -3.56
C VAL A 336 6.40 13.37 -2.09
N HIS A 337 7.46 12.98 -1.38
CA HIS A 337 7.42 12.79 0.07
C HIS A 337 6.95 14.06 0.79
N ALA A 338 7.52 15.24 0.44
CA ALA A 338 7.07 16.51 1.00
C ALA A 338 5.60 16.82 0.68
N ALA A 339 5.14 16.52 -0.55
CA ALA A 339 3.73 16.70 -0.93
C ALA A 339 2.78 15.77 -0.15
N SER A 340 3.22 14.59 0.27
CA SER A 340 2.40 13.66 1.05
C SER A 340 1.92 14.23 2.38
N TYR A 341 2.68 15.15 2.98
CA TYR A 341 2.31 15.83 4.25
C TYR A 341 1.05 16.69 4.14
N LEU A 342 0.61 17.05 2.92
CA LEU A 342 -0.61 17.83 2.70
C LEU A 342 -1.91 17.02 2.87
N PHE A 343 -1.83 15.71 3.13
CA PHE A 343 -2.99 14.84 3.18
C PHE A 343 -3.20 14.23 4.56
N PRO A 344 -4.35 14.46 5.22
CA PRO A 344 -4.64 13.89 6.54
C PRO A 344 -4.53 12.36 6.59
N VAL A 345 -4.95 11.67 5.52
CA VAL A 345 -4.90 10.20 5.44
C VAL A 345 -3.49 9.65 5.57
N ARG A 346 -2.47 10.36 5.10
CA ARG A 346 -1.06 9.99 5.25
C ARG A 346 -0.68 9.82 6.73
N HIS A 347 -1.02 10.83 7.53
CA HIS A 347 -0.71 10.87 8.97
C HIS A 347 -1.57 9.89 9.77
N PHE A 348 -2.83 9.73 9.38
CA PHE A 348 -3.70 8.72 9.96
C PHE A 348 -3.16 7.30 9.70
N THR A 349 -2.78 6.99 8.46
CA THR A 349 -2.25 5.67 8.08
C THR A 349 -0.98 5.34 8.86
N GLU A 350 -0.07 6.29 9.00
CA GLU A 350 1.17 6.13 9.77
C GLU A 350 0.88 5.84 11.26
N ALA A 351 0.00 6.62 11.89
CA ALA A 351 -0.41 6.38 13.26
C ALA A 351 -1.15 5.04 13.43
N ALA A 352 -2.00 4.68 12.47
CA ALA A 352 -2.74 3.43 12.49
C ALA A 352 -1.80 2.21 12.35
N GLN A 353 -0.87 2.24 11.40
CA GLN A 353 0.13 1.18 11.21
C GLN A 353 1.01 1.01 12.45
N ALA A 354 1.44 2.12 13.08
CA ALA A 354 2.21 2.06 14.33
C ALA A 354 1.45 1.31 15.45
N MET A 355 0.13 1.51 15.54
CA MET A 355 -0.71 0.82 16.53
C MET A 355 -1.03 -0.62 16.13
N ILE A 356 -1.34 -0.87 14.86
CA ILE A 356 -1.73 -2.20 14.36
C ILE A 356 -0.55 -3.17 14.45
N TYR A 357 0.59 -2.80 13.87
CA TYR A 357 1.72 -3.71 13.72
C TYR A 357 2.70 -3.67 14.90
N PHE A 358 3.07 -2.47 15.37
CA PHE A 358 4.19 -2.33 16.30
C PHE A 358 3.79 -2.26 17.77
N ASN A 359 2.48 -2.28 18.09
CA ASN A 359 1.98 -1.99 19.44
C ASN A 359 2.65 -0.71 20.02
N ALA A 360 2.81 0.28 19.15
CA ALA A 360 3.50 1.51 19.51
C ALA A 360 2.61 2.38 20.38
N GLY A 361 3.18 2.89 21.47
CA GLY A 361 2.53 3.89 22.31
C GLY A 361 2.48 5.26 21.62
N PHE A 362 1.69 6.18 22.18
CA PHE A 362 1.51 7.55 21.64
C PHE A 362 2.83 8.28 21.34
N ALA A 363 3.87 8.01 22.11
CA ALA A 363 5.20 8.64 21.93
C ALA A 363 5.83 8.36 20.54
N TYR A 364 5.41 7.33 19.83
CA TYR A 364 5.99 6.97 18.53
C TYR A 364 5.30 7.63 17.34
N PHE A 365 4.03 8.01 17.48
CA PHE A 365 3.26 8.64 16.39
C PHE A 365 2.66 10.02 16.77
N TRP A 366 3.16 10.64 17.85
CA TRP A 366 2.71 11.98 18.27
C TRP A 366 2.86 13.04 17.18
N GLN A 367 3.87 12.90 16.31
CA GLN A 367 4.09 13.81 15.18
C GLN A 367 2.92 13.77 14.20
N SER A 368 2.44 12.58 13.84
CA SER A 368 1.29 12.40 12.97
C SER A 368 0.02 13.01 13.59
N VAL A 369 -0.17 12.82 14.90
CA VAL A 369 -1.27 13.44 15.65
C VAL A 369 -1.13 14.96 15.67
N ALA A 370 0.07 15.50 15.88
CA ALA A 370 0.33 16.94 15.86
C ALA A 370 0.01 17.55 14.48
N ILE A 371 0.35 16.88 13.38
CA ILE A 371 0.04 17.37 12.04
C ILE A 371 -1.48 17.33 11.78
N LEU A 372 -2.19 16.30 12.24
CA LEU A 372 -3.66 16.28 12.16
C LEU A 372 -4.29 17.46 12.93
N LEU A 373 -3.73 17.86 14.09
CA LEU A 373 -4.16 19.05 14.82
C LEU A 373 -3.82 20.36 14.07
N ILE A 374 -2.69 20.39 13.34
CA ILE A 374 -2.33 21.54 12.50
C ILE A 374 -3.39 21.81 11.43
N PHE A 375 -3.99 20.77 10.82
CA PHE A 375 -5.09 20.96 9.86
C PHE A 375 -6.28 21.70 10.49
N LEU A 376 -6.64 21.39 11.74
CA LEU A 376 -7.70 22.09 12.46
C LEU A 376 -7.33 23.57 12.70
N LEU A 377 -6.07 23.82 13.09
CA LEU A 377 -5.59 25.18 13.28
C LEU A 377 -5.61 25.97 11.96
N LEU A 378 -5.15 25.39 10.86
CA LEU A 378 -5.17 26.01 9.54
C LEU A 378 -6.60 26.34 9.08
N ALA A 379 -7.57 25.46 9.36
CA ALA A 379 -8.97 25.72 9.06
C ALA A 379 -9.53 26.93 9.85
N ILE A 380 -9.09 27.14 11.09
CA ILE A 380 -9.43 28.33 11.86
C ILE A 380 -8.76 29.58 11.28
N LEU A 381 -7.50 29.49 10.89
CA LEU A 381 -6.75 30.60 10.32
C LEU A 381 -7.28 31.09 8.96
N ILE A 382 -7.92 30.21 8.16
CA ILE A 382 -8.51 30.55 6.87
C ILE A 382 -9.91 31.17 6.96
N LEU A 383 -10.55 31.17 8.12
CA LEU A 383 -11.91 31.71 8.30
C LEU A 383 -12.09 33.17 7.82
N PRO A 384 -11.11 34.10 7.94
CA PRO A 384 -11.24 35.43 7.37
C PRO A 384 -11.46 35.43 5.85
N LEU A 385 -10.85 34.49 5.11
CA LEU A 385 -11.07 34.34 3.69
C LEU A 385 -12.48 33.81 3.39
N LEU A 386 -12.94 32.81 4.15
CA LEU A 386 -14.30 32.30 4.05
C LEU A 386 -15.33 33.40 4.36
N LYS A 387 -15.09 34.23 5.38
CA LYS A 387 -15.89 35.41 5.71
C LYS A 387 -15.99 36.38 4.55
N TRP A 388 -14.88 36.67 3.89
CA TRP A 388 -14.85 37.58 2.73
C TRP A 388 -15.74 37.05 1.59
N TRP A 389 -15.68 35.74 1.30
CA TRP A 389 -16.56 35.12 0.31
C TRP A 389 -18.02 35.14 0.69
N ILE A 390 -18.36 34.90 1.97
CA ILE A 390 -19.74 34.98 2.50
C ILE A 390 -20.29 36.38 2.24
N LYS A 391 -19.56 37.44 2.64
CA LYS A 391 -19.99 38.80 2.42
C LYS A 391 -20.26 39.10 0.94
N ARG A 392 -19.30 38.73 0.09
CA ARG A 392 -19.40 38.95 -1.37
C ARG A 392 -20.59 38.22 -1.99
N THR A 393 -20.93 37.04 -1.50
CA THR A 393 -22.05 36.24 -2.01
C THR A 393 -23.38 36.88 -1.59
N VAL A 394 -23.47 37.35 -0.36
CA VAL A 394 -24.66 38.05 0.17
C VAL A 394 -24.92 39.36 -0.61
N GLU A 395 -23.86 40.12 -0.93
CA GLU A 395 -23.96 41.35 -1.73
C GLU A 395 -24.31 41.10 -3.19
N SER A 396 -23.87 39.95 -3.80
CA SER A 396 -24.10 39.66 -5.22
C SER A 396 -25.45 38.98 -5.53
N GLU A 397 -26.20 38.54 -4.53
CA GLU A 397 -27.57 38.03 -4.70
C GLU A 397 -28.53 39.09 -5.28
N GLU A 398 -28.18 40.39 -5.22
CA GLU A 398 -28.97 41.49 -5.78
C GLU A 398 -28.79 41.73 -7.29
N THR A 399 -27.83 41.09 -7.98
CA THR A 399 -27.50 41.41 -9.37
C THR A 399 -27.22 40.18 -10.25
N LEU A 400 -28.18 39.31 -10.47
CA LEU A 400 -28.13 38.26 -11.51
C LEU A 400 -28.64 38.81 -12.83
N HIS A 401 -27.79 39.51 -13.58
CA HIS A 401 -27.99 39.72 -15.01
C HIS A 401 -27.51 38.50 -15.78
N VAL A 402 -28.45 37.74 -16.33
CA VAL A 402 -28.16 36.69 -17.32
C VAL A 402 -27.89 37.39 -18.65
N SER A 403 -26.65 37.39 -19.11
CA SER A 403 -26.32 37.82 -20.48
C SER A 403 -26.77 36.72 -21.47
N GLU A 404 -27.74 37.03 -22.32
CA GLU A 404 -28.11 36.19 -23.47
C GLU A 404 -26.96 36.20 -24.49
N GLU A 405 -26.10 35.20 -24.46
CA GLU A 405 -25.22 34.89 -25.61
C GLU A 405 -25.89 33.80 -26.44
N ASP A 406 -26.21 34.10 -27.68
CA ASP A 406 -26.98 33.27 -28.63
C ASP A 406 -26.32 31.94 -29.02
N ASN A 407 -25.04 31.69 -28.66
CA ASN A 407 -24.33 30.49 -29.06
C ASN A 407 -23.81 29.72 -27.82
N VAL A 408 -24.50 28.64 -27.49
CA VAL A 408 -24.20 27.79 -26.32
C VAL A 408 -22.76 27.27 -26.36
N ILE A 409 -22.25 26.81 -27.51
CA ILE A 409 -20.90 26.26 -27.65
C ILE A 409 -19.83 27.33 -27.33
N ARG A 410 -20.02 28.55 -27.83
CA ARG A 410 -19.10 29.65 -27.63
C ARG A 410 -19.10 30.11 -26.17
N ARG A 411 -20.27 30.12 -25.55
CA ARG A 411 -20.44 30.44 -24.14
C ARG A 411 -19.74 29.41 -23.26
N GLU A 412 -19.94 28.11 -23.49
CA GLU A 412 -19.34 27.05 -22.73
C GLU A 412 -17.80 27.00 -22.93
N TRP A 413 -17.33 27.19 -24.18
CA TRP A 413 -15.90 27.29 -24.48
C TRP A 413 -15.23 28.47 -23.76
N LYS A 414 -15.87 29.62 -23.75
CA LYS A 414 -15.40 30.79 -23.00
C LYS A 414 -15.41 30.52 -21.50
N ALA A 415 -16.45 29.88 -20.97
CA ALA A 415 -16.53 29.49 -19.56
C ALA A 415 -15.40 28.52 -19.17
N ILE A 416 -15.09 27.54 -20.03
CA ILE A 416 -13.99 26.60 -19.83
C ILE A 416 -12.63 27.31 -19.87
N SER A 417 -12.39 28.11 -20.92
CA SER A 417 -11.07 28.74 -21.15
C SER A 417 -10.75 29.89 -20.20
N THR A 418 -11.76 30.57 -19.65
CA THR A 418 -11.56 31.71 -18.73
C THR A 418 -11.65 31.33 -17.26
N ASN A 419 -12.11 30.12 -16.94
CA ASN A 419 -12.28 29.71 -15.54
C ASN A 419 -11.06 28.92 -15.05
N PRO A 420 -10.25 29.48 -14.11
CA PRO A 420 -9.05 28.82 -13.62
C PRO A 420 -9.32 27.51 -12.90
N ALA A 421 -10.50 27.33 -12.30
CA ALA A 421 -10.84 26.10 -11.61
C ALA A 421 -11.18 24.96 -12.61
N ILE A 422 -11.85 25.26 -13.72
CA ILE A 422 -12.09 24.28 -14.79
C ILE A 422 -10.75 23.89 -15.44
N LEU A 423 -9.89 24.87 -15.73
CA LEU A 423 -8.56 24.61 -16.29
C LEU A 423 -7.69 23.80 -15.32
N LEU A 424 -7.77 24.07 -14.02
CA LEU A 424 -7.08 23.27 -13.00
C LEU A 424 -7.53 21.82 -13.01
N VAL A 425 -8.82 21.55 -13.16
CA VAL A 425 -9.36 20.17 -13.17
C VAL A 425 -9.04 19.47 -14.50
N LEU A 426 -9.26 20.12 -15.64
CA LEU A 426 -9.03 19.51 -16.95
C LEU A 426 -7.54 19.33 -17.26
N ALA A 427 -6.75 20.37 -17.11
CA ALA A 427 -5.32 20.30 -17.38
C ALA A 427 -4.55 19.80 -16.16
N GLY A 428 -4.80 20.37 -14.96
CA GLY A 428 -4.15 20.01 -13.74
C GLY A 428 -4.44 18.59 -13.30
N GLY A 429 -5.69 18.12 -13.42
CA GLY A 429 -6.07 16.74 -13.09
C GLY A 429 -5.32 15.73 -13.94
N ILE A 430 -5.29 15.91 -15.24
CA ILE A 430 -4.63 15.00 -16.18
C ILE A 430 -3.11 15.07 -16.04
N PHE A 431 -2.53 16.28 -16.09
CA PHE A 431 -1.08 16.47 -16.06
C PHE A 431 -0.50 16.23 -14.66
N LEU A 432 -1.11 16.80 -13.64
CA LEU A 432 -0.61 16.69 -12.27
C LEU A 432 -0.68 15.25 -11.77
N TYR A 433 -1.83 14.58 -11.96
CA TYR A 433 -1.99 13.17 -11.55
C TYR A 433 -1.07 12.27 -12.37
N GLY A 434 -1.04 12.41 -13.69
CA GLY A 434 -0.18 11.61 -14.56
C GLY A 434 1.31 11.82 -14.27
N LEU A 435 1.74 13.06 -14.06
CA LEU A 435 3.14 13.36 -13.71
C LEU A 435 3.50 12.86 -12.31
N LEU A 436 2.69 13.13 -11.30
CA LEU A 436 2.95 12.69 -9.92
C LEU A 436 2.94 11.18 -9.82
N TYR A 437 1.97 10.51 -10.44
CA TYR A 437 1.86 9.05 -10.45
C TYR A 437 3.07 8.40 -11.12
N ASN A 438 3.40 8.82 -12.34
CA ASN A 438 4.57 8.29 -13.03
C ASN A 438 5.87 8.62 -12.30
N TYR A 439 6.00 9.82 -11.75
CA TYR A 439 7.20 10.21 -10.99
C TYR A 439 7.36 9.42 -9.69
N MET A 440 6.25 9.11 -9.01
CA MET A 440 6.26 8.30 -7.80
C MET A 440 6.68 6.85 -8.08
N TYR A 441 6.17 6.26 -9.18
CA TYR A 441 6.49 4.87 -9.57
C TYR A 441 7.70 4.75 -10.52
N ALA A 442 8.31 5.87 -10.95
CA ALA A 442 9.47 5.86 -11.86
C ALA A 442 10.67 5.04 -11.38
N PRO A 443 10.94 4.88 -10.06
CA PRO A 443 12.01 4.00 -9.62
C PRO A 443 11.79 2.52 -9.95
N ASN A 444 10.56 2.09 -10.28
CA ASN A 444 10.11 0.71 -10.56
C ASN A 444 10.50 -0.34 -9.50
N LEU A 445 11.48 -0.04 -8.67
CA LEU A 445 12.00 -0.87 -7.58
C LEU A 445 12.15 -0.01 -6.33
N VAL A 446 11.79 -0.59 -5.21
CA VAL A 446 12.10 0.02 -3.92
C VAL A 446 13.62 0.03 -3.75
N ARG A 447 14.18 1.19 -3.49
CA ARG A 447 15.63 1.38 -3.31
C ARG A 447 15.93 1.92 -1.93
N LYS A 448 17.10 1.55 -1.39
CA LYS A 448 17.63 2.04 -0.12
C LYS A 448 16.65 1.86 1.05
N VAL A 449 16.02 0.69 1.13
CA VAL A 449 15.21 0.33 2.31
C VAL A 449 16.11 0.28 3.53
N PRO A 450 15.82 1.06 4.58
CA PRO A 450 16.68 1.10 5.76
C PRO A 450 16.59 -0.22 6.55
N VAL A 451 17.74 -0.82 6.87
CA VAL A 451 17.88 -2.06 7.63
C VAL A 451 18.80 -1.84 8.82
N ALA A 452 18.38 -2.28 10.01
CA ALA A 452 19.26 -2.39 11.15
C ALA A 452 20.00 -3.73 11.10
N VAL A 453 21.26 -3.76 11.49
CA VAL A 453 22.04 -4.99 11.57
C VAL A 453 22.38 -5.26 13.04
N ALA A 454 21.87 -6.37 13.54
CA ALA A 454 22.23 -6.91 14.87
C ALA A 454 23.29 -8.01 14.67
N ASP A 455 24.56 -7.61 14.60
CA ASP A 455 25.70 -8.52 14.40
C ASP A 455 26.30 -8.89 15.76
N LEU A 456 26.13 -10.17 16.16
CA LEU A 456 26.73 -10.73 17.37
C LEU A 456 28.02 -11.50 17.05
N SER A 457 28.28 -11.79 15.77
CA SER A 457 29.47 -12.54 15.33
C SER A 457 30.73 -11.67 15.30
N HIS A 458 30.58 -10.40 14.87
CA HIS A 458 31.70 -9.48 14.63
C HIS A 458 32.83 -10.08 13.81
N SER A 459 32.53 -11.06 12.97
CA SER A 459 33.48 -11.84 12.19
C SER A 459 33.89 -11.17 10.86
N ALA A 460 34.86 -11.73 10.16
CA ALA A 460 35.22 -11.26 8.82
C ALA A 460 34.06 -11.52 7.83
N LEU A 461 33.46 -12.69 7.91
CA LEU A 461 32.35 -13.11 7.06
C LEU A 461 31.08 -12.28 7.31
N SER A 462 30.76 -11.95 8.59
CA SER A 462 29.60 -11.09 8.88
C SER A 462 29.79 -9.68 8.33
N ARG A 463 30.99 -9.10 8.46
CA ARG A 463 31.30 -7.78 7.89
C ARG A 463 31.25 -7.77 6.36
N GLU A 464 31.66 -8.85 5.72
CA GLU A 464 31.55 -9.00 4.26
C GLU A 464 30.10 -9.05 3.83
N TYR A 465 29.26 -9.86 4.48
CA TYR A 465 27.83 -9.95 4.21
C TYR A 465 27.15 -8.58 4.35
N VAL A 466 27.43 -7.87 5.45
CA VAL A 466 26.85 -6.54 5.71
C VAL A 466 27.28 -5.52 4.64
N ARG A 467 28.53 -5.54 4.19
CA ARG A 467 29.01 -4.67 3.10
C ARG A 467 28.28 -4.93 1.79
N TRP A 468 28.05 -6.20 1.46
CA TRP A 468 27.33 -6.57 0.24
C TRP A 468 25.86 -6.21 0.32
N LEU A 469 25.25 -6.34 1.51
CA LEU A 469 23.87 -5.91 1.76
C LEU A 469 23.72 -4.39 1.63
N ASP A 470 24.68 -3.62 2.14
CA ASP A 470 24.65 -2.14 2.01
C ASP A 470 24.93 -1.69 0.56
N ALA A 471 25.72 -2.47 -0.19
CA ALA A 471 25.97 -2.22 -1.60
C ALA A 471 24.80 -2.60 -2.53
N ALA A 472 23.85 -3.41 -2.05
CA ALA A 472 22.68 -3.80 -2.83
C ALA A 472 21.77 -2.60 -3.09
N PRO A 473 21.26 -2.43 -4.32
CA PRO A 473 20.42 -1.26 -4.65
C PRO A 473 19.15 -1.13 -3.83
N GLN A 474 18.62 -2.25 -3.34
CA GLN A 474 17.36 -2.32 -2.60
C GLN A 474 17.52 -1.93 -1.13
N THR A 475 18.71 -2.06 -0.56
CA THR A 475 18.95 -1.92 0.89
C THR A 475 19.89 -0.77 1.21
N SER A 476 19.81 -0.29 2.43
CA SER A 476 20.76 0.65 3.04
C SER A 476 20.90 0.32 4.53
N VAL A 477 22.10 0.05 4.99
CA VAL A 477 22.36 -0.21 6.40
C VAL A 477 22.22 1.10 7.18
N TYR A 478 21.18 1.20 8.02
CA TYR A 478 20.89 2.37 8.85
C TYR A 478 21.87 2.47 10.02
N ALA A 479 22.01 1.38 10.77
CA ALA A 479 22.92 1.28 11.91
C ALA A 479 23.26 -0.18 12.22
N GLN A 480 24.37 -0.40 12.91
CA GLN A 480 24.80 -1.70 13.42
C GLN A 480 24.82 -1.70 14.94
N THR A 481 24.36 -2.78 15.55
CA THR A 481 24.33 -2.96 17.00
C THR A 481 24.61 -4.41 17.35
N SER A 482 25.03 -4.67 18.61
CA SER A 482 25.09 -6.03 19.18
C SER A 482 23.84 -6.36 19.98
N ASN A 483 22.86 -5.45 20.05
CA ASN A 483 21.65 -5.60 20.85
C ASN A 483 20.39 -5.58 19.96
N ILE A 484 19.78 -6.74 19.79
CA ILE A 484 18.54 -6.87 19.00
C ILE A 484 17.39 -6.01 19.55
N LEU A 485 17.36 -5.71 20.85
CA LEU A 485 16.32 -4.86 21.42
C LEU A 485 16.43 -3.41 20.94
N GLU A 486 17.65 -2.91 20.74
CA GLU A 486 17.90 -1.59 20.19
C GLU A 486 17.43 -1.52 18.72
N ALA A 487 17.79 -2.51 17.91
CA ALA A 487 17.32 -2.62 16.53
C ALA A 487 15.77 -2.67 16.45
N ARG A 488 15.14 -3.35 17.41
CA ARG A 488 13.68 -3.42 17.53
C ARG A 488 13.05 -2.07 17.87
N GLU A 489 13.72 -1.25 18.69
CA GLU A 489 13.24 0.11 18.98
C GLU A 489 13.33 1.03 17.74
N TRP A 490 14.38 0.91 16.92
CA TRP A 490 14.44 1.63 15.63
C TRP A 490 13.31 1.21 14.69
N MET A 491 12.96 -0.08 14.66
CA MET A 491 11.83 -0.56 13.87
C MET A 491 10.48 0.01 14.37
N LYS A 492 10.26 0.04 15.68
CA LYS A 492 9.04 0.64 16.26
C LYS A 492 8.91 2.14 15.96
N LYS A 493 10.05 2.84 15.87
CA LYS A 493 10.08 4.26 15.48
C LYS A 493 9.87 4.47 13.97
N GLY A 494 9.82 3.39 13.18
CA GLY A 494 9.75 3.47 11.72
C GLY A 494 11.05 3.93 11.06
N GLU A 495 12.18 3.93 11.79
CA GLU A 495 13.50 4.30 11.27
C GLU A 495 14.07 3.22 10.36
N VAL A 496 13.70 1.95 10.58
CA VAL A 496 14.09 0.79 9.78
C VAL A 496 12.90 -0.10 9.44
N ALA A 497 12.93 -0.68 8.25
CA ALA A 497 11.91 -1.61 7.76
C ALA A 497 12.25 -3.08 8.03
N GLY A 498 13.49 -3.38 8.40
CA GLY A 498 13.94 -4.72 8.70
C GLY A 498 15.11 -4.76 9.66
N ILE A 499 15.32 -5.92 10.28
CA ILE A 499 16.44 -6.22 11.16
C ILE A 499 17.12 -7.48 10.66
N LEU A 500 18.38 -7.36 10.26
CA LEU A 500 19.23 -8.50 10.00
C LEU A 500 19.90 -8.95 11.29
N TYR A 501 19.63 -10.17 11.73
CA TYR A 501 20.25 -10.77 12.91
C TYR A 501 21.31 -11.79 12.48
N ILE A 502 22.54 -11.60 12.91
CA ILE A 502 23.66 -12.49 12.66
C ILE A 502 24.10 -13.10 13.99
N PRO A 503 24.01 -14.45 14.17
CA PRO A 503 24.32 -15.09 15.44
C PRO A 503 25.83 -15.07 15.73
N ALA A 504 26.20 -15.23 17.00
CA ALA A 504 27.60 -15.14 17.47
C ALA A 504 28.50 -16.24 16.90
N ASP A 505 27.94 -17.40 16.59
CA ASP A 505 28.65 -18.59 16.08
C ASP A 505 28.67 -18.64 14.53
N PHE A 506 28.26 -17.58 13.83
CA PHE A 506 28.06 -17.53 12.39
C PHE A 506 29.29 -18.05 11.60
N GLU A 507 30.45 -17.45 11.76
CA GLU A 507 31.67 -17.84 11.05
C GLU A 507 32.23 -19.18 11.54
N THR A 508 32.12 -19.45 12.85
CA THR A 508 32.63 -20.72 13.40
C THR A 508 31.87 -21.93 12.91
N ARG A 509 30.56 -21.82 12.67
CA ARG A 509 29.75 -22.88 12.07
C ARG A 509 30.15 -23.11 10.61
N VAL A 510 30.24 -22.05 9.81
CA VAL A 510 30.71 -22.15 8.43
C VAL A 510 32.10 -22.78 8.35
N ALA A 511 33.03 -22.37 9.24
CA ALA A 511 34.38 -22.94 9.28
C ALA A 511 34.42 -24.43 9.69
N ARG A 512 33.44 -24.92 10.43
CA ARG A 512 33.25 -26.34 10.79
C ARG A 512 32.59 -27.15 9.69
N GLY A 513 32.17 -26.53 8.59
CA GLY A 513 31.37 -27.16 7.55
C GLY A 513 29.93 -27.38 7.99
N GLU A 514 29.39 -26.58 8.88
CA GLU A 514 27.99 -26.57 9.31
C GLU A 514 27.25 -25.41 8.62
N THR A 515 25.98 -25.61 8.29
CA THR A 515 25.13 -24.51 7.78
C THR A 515 24.94 -23.47 8.86
N SER A 516 25.25 -22.23 8.55
CA SER A 516 24.98 -21.09 9.44
C SER A 516 23.81 -20.27 8.92
N VAL A 517 22.87 -19.96 9.80
CA VAL A 517 21.64 -19.25 9.46
C VAL A 517 21.71 -17.83 10.00
N PHE A 518 21.53 -16.84 9.14
CA PHE A 518 21.18 -15.50 9.60
C PHE A 518 19.70 -15.26 9.37
N THR A 519 19.12 -14.39 10.21
CA THR A 519 17.68 -14.18 10.20
C THR A 519 17.36 -12.73 9.82
N LEU A 520 16.54 -12.56 8.78
CA LEU A 520 15.98 -11.27 8.40
C LEU A 520 14.56 -11.15 8.96
N TYR A 521 14.39 -10.31 9.96
CA TYR A 521 13.07 -9.88 10.44
C TYR A 521 12.65 -8.66 9.63
N ALA A 522 11.61 -8.76 8.82
CA ALA A 522 11.15 -7.66 7.99
C ALA A 522 9.69 -7.33 8.25
N SER A 523 9.37 -6.03 8.34
CA SER A 523 8.00 -5.57 8.53
C SER A 523 7.20 -5.72 7.25
N THR A 524 5.97 -6.18 7.38
CA THR A 524 5.00 -6.32 6.29
C THR A 524 4.01 -5.16 6.21
N ASP A 525 4.22 -4.11 6.99
CA ASP A 525 3.45 -2.85 6.94
C ASP A 525 3.56 -2.15 5.57
N ALA A 526 4.71 -2.35 4.89
CA ALA A 526 4.93 -1.93 3.52
C ALA A 526 5.43 -3.13 2.69
N PHE A 527 4.50 -3.80 2.02
CA PHE A 527 4.76 -5.02 1.25
C PHE A 527 5.95 -4.93 0.29
N LEU A 528 6.10 -3.80 -0.40
CA LEU A 528 7.21 -3.59 -1.33
C LEU A 528 8.57 -3.49 -0.61
N ASN A 529 8.63 -2.92 0.59
CA ASN A 529 9.84 -2.90 1.40
C ASN A 529 10.25 -4.33 1.78
N PHE A 530 9.29 -5.14 2.25
CA PHE A 530 9.51 -6.55 2.57
C PHE A 530 10.10 -7.31 1.39
N LYS A 531 9.47 -7.23 0.21
CA LYS A 531 9.95 -7.89 -1.01
C LYS A 531 11.36 -7.43 -1.41
N GLY A 532 11.64 -6.13 -1.34
CA GLY A 532 12.96 -5.58 -1.62
C GLY A 532 14.04 -6.10 -0.68
N LEU A 533 13.75 -6.21 0.61
CA LEU A 533 14.65 -6.76 1.62
C LEU A 533 14.89 -8.26 1.42
N GLN A 534 13.85 -9.02 1.15
CA GLN A 534 13.91 -10.45 0.88
C GLN A 534 14.79 -10.73 -0.34
N GLU A 535 14.55 -10.02 -1.44
CA GLU A 535 15.31 -10.16 -2.68
C GLU A 535 16.79 -9.82 -2.49
N ALA A 536 17.09 -8.69 -1.82
CA ALA A 536 18.46 -8.28 -1.54
C ALA A 536 19.18 -9.31 -0.67
N SER A 537 18.56 -9.76 0.41
CA SER A 537 19.12 -10.76 1.32
C SER A 537 19.43 -12.08 0.62
N SER A 538 18.50 -12.58 -0.22
CA SER A 538 18.68 -13.81 -0.99
C SER A 538 19.82 -13.69 -2.01
N ARG A 539 19.91 -12.58 -2.73
CA ARG A 539 21.00 -12.33 -3.70
C ARG A 539 22.36 -12.25 -3.03
N VAL A 540 22.44 -11.55 -1.90
CA VAL A 540 23.70 -11.45 -1.14
C VAL A 540 24.09 -12.79 -0.57
N MET A 541 23.15 -13.58 -0.05
CA MET A 541 23.40 -14.95 0.40
C MET A 541 24.00 -15.83 -0.71
N LEU A 542 23.42 -15.80 -1.90
CA LEU A 542 23.93 -16.58 -3.03
C LEU A 542 25.33 -16.13 -3.42
N ALA A 543 25.59 -14.82 -3.46
CA ALA A 543 26.90 -14.28 -3.80
C ALA A 543 27.98 -14.63 -2.75
N VAL A 544 27.65 -14.56 -1.45
CA VAL A 544 28.55 -14.97 -0.37
C VAL A 544 28.82 -16.48 -0.43
N ASN A 545 27.81 -17.30 -0.68
CA ASN A 545 27.99 -18.74 -0.85
C ASN A 545 28.89 -19.09 -2.05
N ASP A 546 28.77 -18.38 -3.16
CA ASP A 546 29.65 -18.56 -4.33
C ASP A 546 31.11 -18.17 -4.04
N ALA A 547 31.32 -17.08 -3.30
CA ALA A 547 32.65 -16.60 -2.93
C ALA A 547 33.36 -17.52 -1.93
N HIS A 548 32.62 -18.20 -1.07
CA HIS A 548 33.16 -19.06 0.00
C HIS A 548 32.95 -20.56 -0.25
N ARG A 549 32.63 -20.98 -1.46
CA ARG A 549 32.57 -22.40 -1.80
C ARG A 549 33.93 -23.07 -1.50
N PRO A 550 33.97 -24.19 -0.75
CA PRO A 550 35.20 -24.92 -0.52
C PRO A 550 35.80 -25.38 -1.84
N ALA A 551 37.11 -25.20 -2.03
CA ALA A 551 37.85 -25.58 -3.24
C ALA A 551 37.77 -27.08 -3.59
N GLY A 552 37.18 -27.91 -2.73
CA GLY A 552 36.89 -29.34 -2.96
C GLY A 552 35.53 -29.66 -3.54
N ALA A 553 34.64 -28.67 -3.73
CA ALA A 553 33.31 -28.83 -4.34
C ALA A 553 33.35 -29.04 -5.87
N VAL A 554 34.50 -29.40 -6.41
CA VAL A 554 34.71 -29.69 -7.85
C VAL A 554 33.96 -30.96 -8.33
N PHE A 555 33.26 -31.69 -7.42
CA PHE A 555 32.49 -32.88 -7.80
C PHE A 555 31.11 -32.65 -8.37
N LEU A 556 30.61 -31.42 -8.29
CA LEU A 556 29.39 -31.04 -9.02
C LEU A 556 29.77 -29.95 -10.02
N PRO A 557 29.74 -30.22 -11.32
CA PRO A 557 29.95 -29.18 -12.30
C PRO A 557 28.90 -28.06 -12.04
N PRO A 558 29.27 -26.77 -12.17
CA PRO A 558 28.33 -25.66 -12.01
C PRO A 558 27.11 -25.74 -12.95
N GLN A 559 27.09 -26.70 -13.84
CA GLN A 559 26.03 -27.01 -14.82
C GLN A 559 25.02 -28.07 -14.36
N GLY A 560 25.20 -28.69 -13.19
CA GLY A 560 24.30 -29.74 -12.68
C GLY A 560 23.19 -29.25 -11.72
N LEU A 561 23.18 -27.99 -11.34
CA LEU A 561 22.06 -27.40 -10.64
C LEU A 561 20.89 -27.25 -11.60
N LEU A 562 19.76 -27.88 -11.25
CA LEU A 562 18.48 -27.59 -11.91
C LEU A 562 18.28 -26.08 -11.92
N ALA A 563 18.55 -25.43 -13.03
CA ALA A 563 18.31 -24.03 -13.17
C ALA A 563 16.79 -23.83 -13.24
N VAL A 564 16.21 -23.32 -12.16
CA VAL A 564 14.86 -22.78 -12.21
C VAL A 564 15.01 -21.37 -12.79
N ALA A 565 14.88 -21.27 -14.12
CA ALA A 565 14.98 -20.01 -14.79
C ALA A 565 13.61 -19.31 -14.76
N SER A 566 13.51 -18.20 -14.05
CA SER A 566 12.44 -17.24 -14.30
C SER A 566 12.77 -16.49 -15.58
N SER A 567 12.00 -16.66 -16.66
CA SER A 567 12.12 -15.74 -17.78
C SER A 567 11.65 -14.35 -17.35
N ALA A 568 12.42 -13.33 -17.75
CA ALA A 568 12.00 -11.94 -17.62
C ALA A 568 10.56 -11.77 -18.16
N PRO A 569 9.77 -10.82 -17.59
CA PRO A 569 8.40 -10.62 -18.00
C PRO A 569 8.33 -10.52 -19.53
N VAL A 570 7.49 -11.33 -20.15
CA VAL A 570 7.19 -11.21 -21.57
C VAL A 570 6.54 -9.85 -21.74
N SER A 571 7.34 -8.86 -22.12
CA SER A 571 6.79 -7.59 -22.58
C SER A 571 5.99 -7.91 -23.84
N VAL A 572 4.69 -7.71 -23.78
CA VAL A 572 3.83 -7.71 -24.96
C VAL A 572 4.17 -6.44 -25.74
N SER A 573 5.30 -6.44 -26.44
CA SER A 573 5.52 -5.51 -27.52
C SER A 573 4.64 -6.00 -28.66
N GLY A 574 3.46 -5.40 -28.79
CA GLY A 574 2.67 -5.54 -30.00
C GLY A 574 3.47 -4.97 -31.17
N THR A 575 4.01 -5.86 -31.97
CA THR A 575 4.23 -5.57 -33.36
C THR A 575 2.97 -6.00 -34.11
N ALA A 576 2.38 -5.01 -34.78
CA ALA A 576 1.23 -5.11 -35.64
C ALA A 576 1.31 -6.28 -36.64
#